data_1f34b9f7c937bda9bf726cb6b9429401
#
_entry.id   1f34b9f7c937bda9bf726cb6b9429401
#
_cell.length_a   1.000
_cell.length_b   1.000
_cell.length_c   1.000
_cell.angle_alpha   90.00
_cell.angle_beta   90.00
_cell.angle_gamma   90.00
#
_symmetry.space_group_name_H-M   'P 1'
#
loop_
_entity.id
_entity.type
_entity.pdbx_description
1 polymer ?
#
loop_
_entity_poly.entity_id
_entity_poly.type
_entity_poly.pdbx_seq_one_letter_code
_entity_poly.pdbx_strand_id
1 'polypeptide(L)'
;MNIFLVEDSQPVRERLAAMLGAIPGATVTGHADHAEPAIREILATHPDVVLLDLGLAGGTSGFDVLRAVRPQAPEIDFYMLSNFAADPYRQLAGRLGARGFFDKSREFERVREVIVQRAAAHAAAPV
;
A
#
# COMPACT_ATOMS: atom_id res chain seq x y z
N MET A 1 -6.05 8.10 9.94
CA MET A 1 -6.04 7.09 8.85
C MET A 1 -4.82 6.19 9.03
N ASN A 2 -5.05 4.92 9.17
CA ASN A 2 -3.99 3.93 9.42
C ASN A 2 -3.47 3.35 8.13
N ILE A 3 -2.14 3.31 7.99
CA ILE A 3 -1.45 2.84 6.78
C ILE A 3 -0.53 1.68 7.15
N PHE A 4 -0.59 0.60 6.38
CA PHE A 4 0.32 -0.53 6.49
C PHE A 4 1.23 -0.57 5.25
N LEU A 5 2.52 -0.81 5.47
CA LEU A 5 3.51 -0.85 4.39
C LEU A 5 3.96 -2.30 4.13
N VAL A 6 3.92 -2.70 2.87
CA VAL A 6 4.46 -4.01 2.45
C VAL A 6 5.60 -3.73 1.47
N GLU A 7 6.83 -3.82 1.97
CA GLU A 7 8.03 -3.41 1.25
C GLU A 7 9.23 -4.17 1.81
N ASP A 8 9.99 -4.84 0.95
CA ASP A 8 11.16 -5.62 1.35
C ASP A 8 12.45 -4.79 1.49
N SER A 9 12.52 -3.63 0.85
CA SER A 9 13.66 -2.74 0.97
C SER A 9 13.53 -1.87 2.23
N GLN A 10 14.41 -2.07 3.20
CA GLN A 10 14.41 -1.25 4.42
C GLN A 10 14.60 0.24 4.12
N PRO A 11 15.56 0.67 3.28
CA PRO A 11 15.69 2.10 2.95
C PRO A 11 14.44 2.71 2.32
N VAL A 12 13.78 1.99 1.41
CA VAL A 12 12.53 2.47 0.78
C VAL A 12 11.42 2.54 1.82
N ARG A 13 11.29 1.54 2.68
CA ARG A 13 10.29 1.52 3.73
C ARG A 13 10.46 2.69 4.70
N GLU A 14 11.70 2.96 5.12
CA GLU A 14 12.00 4.08 6.00
C GLU A 14 11.68 5.43 5.34
N ARG A 15 11.99 5.58 4.06
CA ARG A 15 11.66 6.77 3.28
C ARG A 15 10.16 6.99 3.18
N LEU A 16 9.41 5.93 2.90
CA LEU A 16 7.95 5.97 2.88
C LEU A 16 7.39 6.36 4.25
N ALA A 17 7.87 5.72 5.31
CA ALA A 17 7.39 5.98 6.66
C ALA A 17 7.64 7.44 7.08
N ALA A 18 8.79 7.99 6.74
CA ALA A 18 9.12 9.39 7.03
C ALA A 18 8.20 10.35 6.26
N MET A 19 7.98 10.09 4.98
CA MET A 19 7.10 10.90 4.14
C MET A 19 5.66 10.86 4.65
N LEU A 20 5.15 9.67 4.95
CA LEU A 20 3.77 9.49 5.38
C LEU A 20 3.53 10.02 6.80
N GLY A 21 4.52 9.87 7.68
CA GLY A 21 4.43 10.37 9.05
C GLY A 21 4.36 11.89 9.14
N ALA A 22 4.76 12.61 8.09
CA ALA A 22 4.64 14.06 8.01
C ALA A 22 3.28 14.53 7.50
N ILE A 23 2.40 13.63 7.07
CA ILE A 23 1.08 13.96 6.55
C ILE A 23 0.08 14.01 7.70
N PRO A 24 -0.59 15.17 7.94
CA PRO A 24 -1.61 15.24 8.97
C PRO A 24 -2.73 14.22 8.78
N GLY A 25 -3.06 13.50 9.84
CA GLY A 25 -4.12 12.50 9.80
C GLY A 25 -3.70 11.12 9.28
N ALA A 26 -2.43 10.93 8.91
CA ALA A 26 -1.91 9.66 8.45
C ALA A 26 -0.95 9.06 9.49
N THR A 27 -1.09 7.77 9.77
CA THR A 27 -0.25 7.05 10.73
C THR A 27 0.18 5.72 10.12
N VAL A 28 1.47 5.47 10.07
CA VAL A 28 2.00 4.15 9.68
C VAL A 28 1.93 3.24 10.90
N THR A 29 1.10 2.22 10.84
CA THR A 29 0.82 1.34 11.97
C THR A 29 1.59 0.03 11.96
N GLY A 30 2.19 -0.33 10.83
CA GLY A 30 2.97 -1.55 10.73
C GLY A 30 3.58 -1.73 9.35
N HIS A 31 4.41 -2.76 9.25
CA HIS A 31 5.03 -3.13 7.97
C HIS A 31 5.34 -4.63 7.92
N ALA A 32 5.53 -5.13 6.70
CA ALA A 32 5.99 -6.48 6.44
C ALA A 32 6.87 -6.49 5.19
N ASP A 33 7.74 -7.47 5.05
CA ASP A 33 8.68 -7.59 3.92
C ASP A 33 8.33 -8.72 2.95
N HIS A 34 7.35 -9.56 3.27
CA HIS A 34 6.87 -10.62 2.38
C HIS A 34 5.38 -10.90 2.62
N ALA A 35 4.80 -11.72 1.73
CA ALA A 35 3.35 -11.83 1.62
C ALA A 35 2.68 -12.44 2.86
N GLU A 36 3.20 -13.54 3.39
CA GLU A 36 2.52 -14.27 4.48
C GLU A 36 2.29 -13.42 5.73
N PRO A 37 3.32 -12.79 6.35
CA PRO A 37 3.09 -11.93 7.50
C PRO A 37 2.26 -10.68 7.14
N ALA A 38 2.40 -10.16 5.92
CA ALA A 38 1.58 -9.02 5.48
C ALA A 38 0.10 -9.38 5.50
N ILE A 39 -0.27 -10.51 4.91
CA ILE A 39 -1.66 -10.98 4.87
C ILE A 39 -2.20 -11.14 6.28
N ARG A 40 -1.47 -11.82 7.15
CA ARG A 40 -1.87 -12.07 8.52
C ARG A 40 -2.08 -10.78 9.30
N GLU A 41 -1.14 -9.86 9.24
CA GLU A 41 -1.20 -8.63 9.99
C GLU A 41 -2.26 -7.66 9.45
N ILE A 42 -2.40 -7.57 8.13
CA ILE A 42 -3.43 -6.73 7.51
C ILE A 42 -4.83 -7.21 7.93
N LEU A 43 -5.07 -8.52 7.88
CA LEU A 43 -6.36 -9.07 8.28
C LEU A 43 -6.62 -8.93 9.79
N ALA A 44 -5.57 -8.95 10.60
CA ALA A 44 -5.70 -8.77 12.06
C ALA A 44 -5.94 -7.31 12.46
N THR A 45 -5.34 -6.34 11.77
CA THR A 45 -5.35 -4.93 12.17
C THR A 45 -6.29 -4.05 11.37
N HIS A 46 -6.72 -4.49 10.19
CA HIS A 46 -7.61 -3.75 9.29
C HIS A 46 -7.19 -2.29 9.09
N PRO A 47 -6.00 -2.04 8.50
CA PRO A 47 -5.61 -0.66 8.16
C PRO A 47 -6.57 -0.06 7.12
N ASP A 48 -6.62 1.26 7.06
CA ASP A 48 -7.44 1.94 6.06
C ASP A 48 -6.82 1.85 4.66
N VAL A 49 -5.49 1.91 4.61
CA VAL A 49 -4.71 1.93 3.37
C VAL A 49 -3.52 0.99 3.50
N VAL A 50 -3.22 0.27 2.42
CA VAL A 50 -2.02 -0.54 2.30
C VAL A 50 -1.23 -0.04 1.09
N LEU A 51 0.04 0.32 1.31
CA LEU A 51 1.00 0.58 0.24
C LEU A 51 1.81 -0.71 0.03
N LEU A 52 1.81 -1.22 -1.19
CA LEU A 52 2.18 -2.60 -1.48
C LEU A 52 3.16 -2.66 -2.64
N ASP A 53 4.37 -3.16 -2.38
CA ASP A 53 5.34 -3.42 -3.43
C ASP A 53 4.96 -4.66 -4.23
N LEU A 54 5.24 -4.64 -5.52
CA LEU A 54 5.00 -5.79 -6.40
C LEU A 54 5.95 -6.94 -6.10
N GLY A 55 7.26 -6.68 -6.00
CA GLY A 55 8.27 -7.69 -5.70
C GLY A 55 8.59 -7.73 -4.22
N LEU A 56 8.41 -8.86 -3.57
CA LEU A 56 8.62 -9.02 -2.13
C LEU A 56 9.66 -10.11 -1.84
N ALA A 57 10.16 -10.11 -0.60
CA ALA A 57 11.13 -11.10 -0.14
C ALA A 57 10.56 -12.52 -0.22
N GLY A 58 11.45 -13.51 -0.35
CA GLY A 58 11.07 -14.92 -0.38
C GLY A 58 10.37 -15.37 -1.65
N GLY A 59 10.51 -14.62 -2.75
CA GLY A 59 9.85 -14.95 -4.02
C GLY A 59 8.35 -14.67 -4.02
N THR A 60 7.84 -13.98 -3.02
CA THR A 60 6.43 -13.63 -2.96
C THR A 60 6.15 -12.32 -3.71
N SER A 61 4.90 -12.01 -3.95
CA SER A 61 4.47 -10.87 -4.74
C SER A 61 3.37 -10.08 -4.03
N GLY A 62 3.34 -8.77 -4.30
CA GLY A 62 2.23 -7.93 -3.86
C GLY A 62 0.88 -8.40 -4.40
N PHE A 63 0.85 -9.03 -5.57
CA PHE A 63 -0.38 -9.63 -6.09
C PHE A 63 -0.91 -10.75 -5.19
N ASP A 64 -0.03 -11.52 -4.55
CA ASP A 64 -0.43 -12.56 -3.60
C ASP A 64 -1.17 -11.96 -2.41
N VAL A 65 -0.67 -10.84 -1.89
CA VAL A 65 -1.31 -10.12 -0.79
C VAL A 65 -2.69 -9.61 -1.23
N LEU A 66 -2.75 -8.99 -2.39
CA LEU A 66 -3.98 -8.40 -2.91
C LEU A 66 -5.06 -9.47 -3.13
N ARG A 67 -4.69 -10.59 -3.74
CA ARG A 67 -5.61 -11.72 -3.97
C ARG A 67 -6.15 -12.31 -2.67
N ALA A 68 -5.30 -12.39 -1.64
CA ALA A 68 -5.70 -12.99 -0.37
C ALA A 68 -6.57 -12.06 0.47
N VAL A 69 -6.24 -10.77 0.51
CA VAL A 69 -6.89 -9.82 1.43
C VAL A 69 -8.13 -9.18 0.83
N ARG A 70 -8.08 -8.79 -0.44
CA ARG A 70 -9.16 -8.00 -1.06
C ARG A 70 -10.55 -8.63 -0.96
N PRO A 71 -10.72 -9.95 -1.19
CA PRO A 71 -12.04 -10.57 -1.03
C PRO A 71 -12.56 -10.60 0.41
N GLN A 72 -11.65 -10.63 1.39
CA GLN A 72 -12.00 -10.71 2.80
C GLN A 72 -12.21 -9.33 3.44
N ALA A 73 -11.57 -8.31 2.90
CA ALA A 73 -11.60 -6.95 3.45
C ALA A 73 -11.70 -5.93 2.31
N PRO A 74 -12.84 -5.88 1.60
CA PRO A 74 -13.00 -5.01 0.43
C PRO A 74 -12.95 -3.51 0.76
N GLU A 75 -13.08 -3.14 2.01
CA GLU A 75 -13.01 -1.75 2.47
C GLU A 75 -11.59 -1.20 2.56
N ILE A 76 -10.56 -2.06 2.54
CA ILE A 76 -9.16 -1.61 2.59
C ILE A 76 -8.75 -1.13 1.20
N ASP A 77 -8.16 0.06 1.14
CA ASP A 77 -7.65 0.62 -0.11
C ASP A 77 -6.20 0.21 -0.33
N PHE A 78 -5.93 -0.44 -1.46
CA PHE A 78 -4.59 -0.86 -1.86
C PHE A 78 -4.04 0.05 -2.94
N TYR A 79 -2.81 0.52 -2.74
CA TYR A 79 -2.02 1.25 -3.76
C TYR A 79 -0.72 0.51 -3.96
N MET A 80 -0.41 0.15 -5.19
CA MET A 80 0.82 -0.57 -5.50
C MET A 80 1.93 0.37 -5.91
N LEU A 81 3.15 0.03 -5.47
CA LEU A 81 4.38 0.70 -5.88
C LEU A 81 5.31 -0.32 -6.50
N SER A 82 5.94 0.01 -7.61
CA SER A 82 6.85 -0.92 -8.27
C SER A 82 7.88 -0.19 -9.11
N ASN A 83 9.07 -0.79 -9.22
CA ASN A 83 10.04 -0.42 -10.25
C ASN A 83 9.65 -0.98 -11.63
N PHE A 84 8.68 -1.88 -11.67
CA PHE A 84 8.17 -2.52 -12.89
C PHE A 84 6.79 -1.96 -13.22
N ALA A 85 6.76 -0.74 -13.77
CA ALA A 85 5.51 -0.03 -14.05
C ALA A 85 4.94 -0.34 -15.45
N ALA A 86 5.21 -1.53 -15.99
CA ALA A 86 4.70 -1.93 -17.30
C ALA A 86 3.17 -2.13 -17.28
N ASP A 87 2.53 -1.85 -18.42
CA ASP A 87 1.07 -1.90 -18.56
C ASP A 87 0.42 -3.23 -18.10
N PRO A 88 0.98 -4.42 -18.41
CA PRO A 88 0.39 -5.66 -17.92
C PRO A 88 0.27 -5.73 -16.39
N TYR A 89 1.25 -5.21 -15.68
CA TYR A 89 1.21 -5.18 -14.20
C TYR A 89 0.18 -4.19 -13.69
N ARG A 90 0.09 -3.00 -14.31
CA ARG A 90 -0.92 -1.99 -13.97
C ARG A 90 -2.33 -2.52 -14.20
N GLN A 91 -2.56 -3.19 -15.31
CA GLN A 91 -3.86 -3.77 -15.64
C GLN A 91 -4.25 -4.87 -14.66
N LEU A 92 -3.33 -5.75 -14.32
CA LEU A 92 -3.60 -6.82 -13.36
C LEU A 92 -3.90 -6.25 -11.97
N ALA A 93 -3.15 -5.26 -11.52
CA ALA A 93 -3.39 -4.60 -10.25
C ALA A 93 -4.81 -4.02 -10.18
N GLY A 94 -5.24 -3.32 -11.22
CA GLY A 94 -6.59 -2.78 -11.31
C GLY A 94 -7.67 -3.84 -11.27
N ARG A 95 -7.47 -4.93 -11.99
CA ARG A 95 -8.42 -6.07 -12.00
C ARG A 95 -8.51 -6.76 -10.64
N LEU A 96 -7.42 -6.78 -9.89
CA LEU A 96 -7.39 -7.35 -8.53
C LEU A 96 -7.89 -6.38 -7.47
N GLY A 97 -8.25 -5.17 -7.85
CA GLY A 97 -8.88 -4.21 -6.97
C GLY A 97 -7.97 -3.16 -6.35
N ALA A 98 -6.75 -2.99 -6.86
CA ALA A 98 -5.88 -1.89 -6.43
C ALA A 98 -6.45 -0.56 -6.92
N ARG A 99 -6.43 0.45 -6.07
CA ARG A 99 -6.91 1.78 -6.41
C ARG A 99 -5.93 2.61 -7.21
N GLY A 100 -4.64 2.27 -7.10
CA GLY A 100 -3.60 2.97 -7.84
C GLY A 100 -2.37 2.12 -8.00
N PHE A 101 -1.52 2.50 -8.96
CA PHE A 101 -0.25 1.85 -9.24
C PHE A 101 0.75 2.93 -9.58
N PHE A 102 1.85 3.00 -8.83
CA PHE A 102 2.85 4.06 -8.96
C PHE A 102 4.22 3.49 -9.27
N ASP A 103 4.96 4.18 -10.15
CA ASP A 103 6.38 3.91 -10.40
C ASP A 103 7.20 4.46 -9.22
N LYS A 104 7.96 3.60 -8.55
CA LYS A 104 8.77 3.99 -7.38
C LYS A 104 9.80 5.08 -7.70
N SER A 105 10.36 5.07 -8.91
CA SER A 105 11.43 5.99 -9.29
C SER A 105 10.91 7.32 -9.82
N ARG A 106 9.71 7.35 -10.39
CA ARG A 106 9.18 8.53 -11.08
C ARG A 106 7.98 9.16 -10.40
N GLU A 107 7.21 8.38 -9.66
CA GLU A 107 5.91 8.80 -9.14
C GLU A 107 5.84 8.82 -7.61
N PHE A 108 6.99 8.86 -6.93
CA PHE A 108 7.03 8.84 -5.47
C PHE A 108 6.25 10.02 -4.85
N GLU A 109 6.34 11.21 -5.45
CA GLU A 109 5.60 12.38 -4.99
C GLU A 109 4.08 12.23 -5.21
N ARG A 110 3.68 11.49 -6.23
CA ARG A 110 2.24 11.23 -6.46
C ARG A 110 1.64 10.37 -5.37
N VAL A 111 2.42 9.46 -4.81
CA VAL A 111 2.00 8.68 -3.64
C VAL A 111 1.64 9.62 -2.50
N ARG A 112 2.51 10.59 -2.23
CA ARG A 112 2.26 11.59 -1.19
C ARG A 112 0.97 12.36 -1.44
N GLU A 113 0.77 12.85 -2.66
CA GLU A 113 -0.43 13.60 -3.04
C GLU A 113 -1.70 12.79 -2.82
N VAL A 114 -1.70 11.53 -3.25
CA VAL A 114 -2.85 10.63 -3.08
C VAL A 114 -3.15 10.41 -1.61
N ILE A 115 -2.13 10.17 -0.79
CA ILE A 115 -2.30 9.93 0.65
C ILE A 115 -2.78 11.22 1.36
N VAL A 116 -2.27 12.39 0.98
CA VAL A 116 -2.77 13.67 1.52
C VAL A 116 -4.27 13.80 1.26
N GLN A 117 -4.70 13.56 0.04
CA GLN A 117 -6.13 13.64 -0.33
C GLN A 117 -6.96 12.58 0.40
N ARG A 118 -6.43 11.37 0.49
CA ARG A 118 -7.11 10.26 1.16
C ARG A 118 -7.26 10.52 2.67
N ALA A 119 -6.23 11.08 3.31
CA ALA A 119 -6.28 11.44 4.73
C ALA A 119 -7.30 12.56 4.99
N ALA A 120 -7.35 13.57 4.12
CA ALA A 120 -8.33 14.64 4.21
C ALA A 120 -9.76 14.11 4.07
N ALA A 121 -10.00 13.22 3.11
CA ALA A 121 -11.31 12.60 2.91
C ALA A 121 -11.71 11.73 4.10
N HIS A 122 -10.77 11.01 4.70
CA HIS A 122 -11.01 10.18 5.87
C HIS A 122 -11.41 11.05 7.08
N ALA A 123 -10.70 12.15 7.29
CA ALA A 123 -11.01 13.09 8.38
C ALA A 123 -12.38 13.77 8.22
N ALA A 124 -12.82 13.97 6.98
CA ALA A 124 -14.10 14.60 6.65
C ALA A 124 -15.27 13.61 6.59
N ALA A 125 -14.99 12.30 6.66
CA ALA A 125 -16.02 11.28 6.56
C ALA A 125 -17.00 11.37 7.75
N PRO A 126 -18.31 11.17 7.51
CA PRO A 126 -19.28 11.09 8.61
C PRO A 126 -18.96 9.90 9.52
N VAL A 127 -19.15 10.11 10.81
CA VAL A 127 -18.94 9.07 11.81
C VAL A 127 -20.13 8.09 11.80
#